data_564df3616fa377529328ff1a2e534208
#
_entry.id   564df3616fa377529328ff1a2e534208
#
_cell.length_a   1.000
_cell.length_b   1.000
_cell.length_c   1.000
_cell.angle_alpha   90.00
_cell.angle_beta   90.00
_cell.angle_gamma   90.00
#
_symmetry.space_group_name_H-M   'P 1'
#
loop_
_entity.id
_entity.type
_entity.pdbx_description
1 polymer ?
#
loop_
_entity_poly.entity_id
_entity_poly.type
_entity_poly.pdbx_seq_one_letter_code
_entity_poly.pdbx_strand_id
1 'polypeptide(L)'
;MLGVACVLLSSCVVSKKKFEIAEARRLAALYSRDSLADLLGMSRTDYAILDELKNGLEADTALLKSSIRNYQQLLASGQNENQKLNANLAQKISELQDREKTIAELQKMIDQQKKKVKDLLSSVKDALLGFSSDELTVREQDGKVYVAMSDKLLFESGKAIVNQQGREALGKLAQVLNKQTDIDVYIEGHTDNVPIKTAVFQDNWDLSVIRATSVVRILTQTYGVNPLQIQPCGRGEYKPVDVNTSSEGRARNRRTEIIMAPRLDKLFKMLEESK
;
A
#
# COMPACT_ATOMS: atom_id res chain seq x y z
N MET A 1 -35.32 -131.39 48.65
CA MET A 1 -36.78 -131.09 48.61
C MET A 1 -36.99 -129.70 48.07
N LEU A 2 -37.72 -129.67 46.96
CA LEU A 2 -38.04 -128.44 46.25
C LEU A 2 -38.97 -127.52 47.02
N GLY A 3 -38.62 -126.23 47.06
CA GLY A 3 -39.52 -125.16 47.46
C GLY A 3 -39.70 -124.21 46.35
N VAL A 4 -40.82 -124.31 45.63
CA VAL A 4 -41.25 -123.41 44.54
C VAL A 4 -41.67 -122.11 45.18
N ALA A 5 -40.92 -121.01 44.88
CA ALA A 5 -41.33 -119.65 45.14
C ALA A 5 -42.27 -119.18 44.04
N CYS A 6 -43.53 -119.01 44.39
CA CYS A 6 -44.53 -118.47 43.54
C CYS A 6 -44.46 -116.96 43.55
N VAL A 7 -43.91 -116.35 42.50
CA VAL A 7 -43.91 -114.84 42.34
C VAL A 7 -45.30 -114.47 41.85
N LEU A 8 -46.07 -113.88 42.75
CA LEU A 8 -47.32 -113.26 42.41
C LEU A 8 -47.09 -111.90 41.64
N LEU A 9 -47.22 -111.96 40.33
CA LEU A 9 -47.32 -110.76 39.51
C LEU A 9 -48.72 -110.07 39.74
N SER A 10 -48.74 -109.15 40.64
CA SER A 10 -49.91 -108.29 40.78
C SER A 10 -50.01 -107.31 39.55
N SER A 11 -50.69 -107.75 38.53
CA SER A 11 -51.03 -106.86 37.40
C SER A 11 -51.99 -105.79 37.95
N CYS A 12 -51.52 -104.51 38.02
CA CYS A 12 -52.40 -103.40 38.27
C CYS A 12 -53.29 -103.20 37.01
N VAL A 13 -54.45 -103.83 37.02
CA VAL A 13 -55.45 -103.58 35.98
C VAL A 13 -56.10 -102.27 36.28
N VAL A 14 -55.61 -101.18 35.56
CA VAL A 14 -56.23 -99.89 35.61
C VAL A 14 -57.53 -100.00 34.77
N SER A 15 -58.62 -99.50 35.37
CA SER A 15 -59.89 -99.50 34.64
C SER A 15 -59.78 -98.70 33.30
N LYS A 16 -60.29 -99.22 32.22
CA LYS A 16 -60.26 -98.58 30.89
C LYS A 16 -60.54 -97.04 30.92
N LYS A 17 -61.52 -96.69 31.69
CA LYS A 17 -61.91 -95.28 31.90
C LYS A 17 -60.86 -94.40 32.49
N LYS A 18 -60.10 -94.94 33.48
CA LYS A 18 -58.96 -94.22 34.12
C LYS A 18 -57.77 -94.11 33.20
N PHE A 19 -57.55 -95.15 32.37
CA PHE A 19 -56.51 -95.11 31.33
C PHE A 19 -56.83 -94.09 30.25
N GLU A 20 -58.08 -94.10 29.71
CA GLU A 20 -58.55 -93.07 28.71
C GLU A 20 -58.44 -91.64 29.26
N ILE A 21 -58.80 -91.38 30.50
CA ILE A 21 -58.59 -90.08 31.16
C ILE A 21 -57.14 -89.70 31.34
N ALA A 22 -56.29 -90.67 31.70
CA ALA A 22 -54.85 -90.42 31.82
C ALA A 22 -54.18 -90.10 30.46
N GLU A 23 -54.60 -90.86 29.43
CA GLU A 23 -54.18 -90.65 28.04
C GLU A 23 -54.62 -89.33 27.50
N ALA A 24 -55.90 -88.94 27.72
CA ALA A 24 -56.42 -87.62 27.33
C ALA A 24 -55.67 -86.50 28.06
N ARG A 25 -55.39 -86.62 29.36
CA ARG A 25 -54.57 -85.64 30.08
C ARG A 25 -53.09 -85.60 29.57
N ARG A 26 -52.53 -86.74 29.22
CA ARG A 26 -51.21 -86.82 28.63
C ARG A 26 -51.19 -86.07 27.26
N LEU A 27 -52.12 -86.38 26.42
CA LEU A 27 -52.25 -85.71 25.12
C LEU A 27 -52.47 -84.19 25.27
N ALA A 28 -53.35 -83.73 26.16
CA ALA A 28 -53.56 -82.34 26.47
C ALA A 28 -52.27 -81.67 27.00
N ALA A 29 -51.52 -82.37 27.88
CA ALA A 29 -50.22 -81.87 28.39
C ALA A 29 -49.16 -81.79 27.28
N LEU A 30 -49.15 -82.75 26.34
CA LEU A 30 -48.27 -82.71 25.15
C LEU A 30 -48.64 -81.53 24.24
N TYR A 31 -49.94 -81.31 23.93
CA TYR A 31 -50.37 -80.13 23.16
C TYR A 31 -50.03 -78.82 23.82
N SER A 32 -50.24 -78.72 25.15
CA SER A 32 -49.84 -77.53 25.90
C SER A 32 -48.32 -77.33 25.87
N ARG A 33 -47.52 -78.38 26.00
CA ARG A 33 -46.05 -78.32 25.91
C ARG A 33 -45.59 -77.86 24.54
N ASP A 34 -46.20 -78.39 23.48
CA ASP A 34 -45.82 -78.08 22.11
C ASP A 34 -46.21 -76.64 21.77
N SER A 35 -47.43 -76.17 22.19
CA SER A 35 -47.86 -74.79 22.06
C SER A 35 -46.95 -73.81 22.83
N LEU A 36 -46.50 -74.18 24.07
CA LEU A 36 -45.56 -73.38 24.85
C LEU A 36 -44.17 -73.38 24.19
N ALA A 37 -43.75 -74.52 23.58
CA ALA A 37 -42.48 -74.56 22.85
C ALA A 37 -42.50 -73.64 21.62
N ASP A 38 -43.59 -73.59 20.89
CA ASP A 38 -43.79 -72.69 19.75
C ASP A 38 -43.81 -71.21 20.19
N LEU A 39 -44.54 -70.89 21.26
CA LEU A 39 -44.54 -69.51 21.83
C LEU A 39 -43.14 -69.12 22.33
N LEU A 40 -42.42 -70.07 22.94
CA LEU A 40 -41.04 -69.80 23.37
C LEU A 40 -40.11 -69.59 22.18
N GLY A 41 -40.31 -70.37 21.10
CA GLY A 41 -39.61 -70.17 19.81
C GLY A 41 -39.87 -68.80 19.22
N MET A 42 -41.14 -68.40 19.12
CA MET A 42 -41.54 -67.06 18.64
C MET A 42 -40.92 -65.95 19.51
N SER A 43 -41.06 -66.06 20.82
CA SER A 43 -40.49 -65.07 21.75
C SER A 43 -38.94 -64.98 21.61
N ARG A 44 -38.23 -66.09 21.38
CA ARG A 44 -36.77 -66.02 21.15
C ARG A 44 -36.40 -65.34 19.85
N THR A 45 -37.21 -65.54 18.78
CA THR A 45 -37.02 -64.82 17.51
C THR A 45 -37.27 -63.32 17.65
N ASP A 46 -38.34 -62.97 18.39
CA ASP A 46 -38.67 -61.56 18.67
C ASP A 46 -37.55 -60.89 19.48
N TYR A 47 -37.00 -61.57 20.48
CA TYR A 47 -35.84 -61.06 21.27
C TYR A 47 -34.63 -60.91 20.39
N ALA A 48 -34.33 -61.85 19.46
CA ALA A 48 -33.18 -61.71 18.54
C ALA A 48 -33.34 -60.51 17.62
N ILE A 49 -34.53 -60.29 17.05
CA ILE A 49 -34.84 -59.13 16.20
C ILE A 49 -34.71 -57.82 17.01
N LEU A 50 -35.20 -57.82 18.24
CA LEU A 50 -35.15 -56.64 19.12
C LEU A 50 -33.68 -56.27 19.50
N ASP A 51 -32.85 -57.30 19.73
CA ASP A 51 -31.40 -57.12 20.03
C ASP A 51 -30.64 -56.60 18.82
N GLU A 52 -30.95 -57.09 17.62
CA GLU A 52 -30.40 -56.57 16.36
C GLU A 52 -30.79 -55.11 16.10
N LEU A 53 -32.06 -54.77 16.30
CA LEU A 53 -32.57 -53.40 16.20
C LEU A 53 -31.91 -52.46 17.23
N LYS A 54 -31.77 -52.94 18.47
CA LYS A 54 -31.08 -52.20 19.52
C LYS A 54 -29.63 -51.92 19.17
N ASN A 55 -28.90 -52.94 18.68
CA ASN A 55 -27.48 -52.79 18.30
C ASN A 55 -27.33 -51.87 17.09
N GLY A 56 -28.25 -51.93 16.11
CA GLY A 56 -28.33 -50.97 14.99
C GLY A 56 -28.56 -49.55 15.47
N LEU A 57 -29.52 -49.34 16.37
CA LEU A 57 -29.81 -48.01 16.91
C LEU A 57 -28.67 -47.42 17.77
N GLU A 58 -27.95 -48.28 18.51
CA GLU A 58 -26.76 -47.87 19.26
C GLU A 58 -25.64 -47.42 18.29
N ALA A 59 -25.42 -48.18 17.20
CA ALA A 59 -24.45 -47.81 16.17
C ALA A 59 -24.79 -46.46 15.48
N ASP A 60 -26.05 -46.29 15.09
CA ASP A 60 -26.54 -45.02 14.48
C ASP A 60 -26.38 -43.86 15.45
N THR A 61 -26.69 -44.08 16.73
CA THR A 61 -26.54 -43.07 17.76
C THR A 61 -25.08 -42.67 17.96
N ALA A 62 -24.16 -43.63 17.91
CA ALA A 62 -22.73 -43.37 17.98
C ALA A 62 -22.23 -42.59 16.76
N LEU A 63 -22.70 -42.93 15.56
CA LEU A 63 -22.37 -42.21 14.33
C LEU A 63 -22.88 -40.78 14.34
N LEU A 64 -24.14 -40.58 14.74
CA LEU A 64 -24.74 -39.26 14.88
C LEU A 64 -24.00 -38.38 15.90
N LYS A 65 -23.65 -38.93 17.05
CA LYS A 65 -22.85 -38.25 18.07
C LYS A 65 -21.46 -37.82 17.54
N SER A 66 -20.81 -38.66 16.74
CA SER A 66 -19.53 -38.33 16.12
C SER A 66 -19.68 -37.21 15.09
N SER A 67 -20.72 -37.27 14.25
CA SER A 67 -21.06 -36.24 13.27
C SER A 67 -21.35 -34.90 13.91
N ILE A 68 -22.14 -34.88 15.00
CA ILE A 68 -22.43 -33.66 15.77
C ILE A 68 -21.12 -33.04 16.30
N ARG A 69 -20.21 -33.82 16.86
CA ARG A 69 -18.93 -33.32 17.35
C ARG A 69 -18.10 -32.70 16.22
N ASN A 70 -18.05 -33.35 15.05
CA ASN A 70 -17.33 -32.84 13.88
C ASN A 70 -17.95 -31.50 13.40
N TYR A 71 -19.26 -31.40 13.32
CA TYR A 71 -19.94 -30.14 12.99
C TYR A 71 -19.72 -29.04 14.00
N GLN A 72 -19.72 -29.37 15.31
CA GLN A 72 -19.39 -28.41 16.37
C GLN A 72 -17.97 -27.87 16.26
N GLN A 73 -17.00 -28.75 15.96
CA GLN A 73 -15.61 -28.33 15.71
C GLN A 73 -15.49 -27.43 14.48
N LEU A 74 -16.17 -27.79 13.40
CA LEU A 74 -16.17 -26.99 12.17
C LEU A 74 -16.78 -25.61 12.40
N LEU A 75 -17.90 -25.54 13.12
CA LEU A 75 -18.53 -24.27 13.51
C LEU A 75 -17.61 -23.42 14.37
N ALA A 76 -16.96 -24.01 15.37
CA ALA A 76 -16.03 -23.30 16.23
C ALA A 76 -14.80 -22.78 15.47
N SER A 77 -14.25 -23.57 14.56
CA SER A 77 -13.15 -23.11 13.69
C SER A 77 -13.58 -21.99 12.74
N GLY A 78 -14.76 -22.12 12.10
CA GLY A 78 -15.31 -21.07 11.24
C GLY A 78 -15.60 -19.76 11.98
N GLN A 79 -16.10 -19.84 13.22
CA GLN A 79 -16.29 -18.65 14.05
C GLN A 79 -14.96 -17.97 14.39
N ASN A 80 -13.92 -18.75 14.70
CA ASN A 80 -12.58 -18.23 14.99
C ASN A 80 -11.94 -17.56 13.78
N GLU A 81 -12.08 -18.16 12.59
CA GLU A 81 -11.62 -17.56 11.33
C GLU A 81 -12.37 -16.26 11.02
N ASN A 82 -13.68 -16.24 11.18
CA ASN A 82 -14.48 -15.02 10.99
C ASN A 82 -14.05 -13.90 11.97
N GLN A 83 -13.77 -14.21 13.22
CA GLN A 83 -13.29 -13.23 14.18
C GLN A 83 -11.92 -12.66 13.77
N LYS A 84 -10.99 -13.53 13.34
CA LYS A 84 -9.68 -13.09 12.82
C LYS A 84 -9.82 -12.23 11.57
N LEU A 85 -10.68 -12.63 10.64
CA LEU A 85 -10.92 -11.89 9.42
C LEU A 85 -11.51 -10.50 9.70
N ASN A 86 -12.49 -10.43 10.62
CA ASN A 86 -13.09 -9.15 11.03
C ASN A 86 -12.07 -8.23 11.72
N ALA A 87 -11.19 -8.78 12.57
CA ALA A 87 -10.13 -8.00 13.20
C ALA A 87 -9.12 -7.46 12.16
N ASN A 88 -8.70 -8.31 11.21
CA ASN A 88 -7.82 -7.90 10.11
C ASN A 88 -8.50 -6.83 9.21
N LEU A 89 -9.79 -7.00 8.94
CA LEU A 89 -10.54 -6.03 8.14
C LEU A 89 -10.62 -4.68 8.85
N ALA A 90 -10.93 -4.66 10.15
CA ALA A 90 -10.95 -3.43 10.95
C ALA A 90 -9.58 -2.73 10.96
N GLN A 91 -8.50 -3.49 11.10
CA GLN A 91 -7.14 -2.96 11.01
C GLN A 91 -6.87 -2.34 9.63
N LYS A 92 -7.23 -3.05 8.55
CA LYS A 92 -7.02 -2.55 7.18
C LYS A 92 -7.84 -1.29 6.87
N ILE A 93 -9.06 -1.20 7.40
CA ILE A 93 -9.88 0.02 7.28
C ILE A 93 -9.19 1.19 7.98
N SER A 94 -8.66 0.99 9.19
CA SER A 94 -7.92 2.04 9.91
C SER A 94 -6.65 2.48 9.14
N GLU A 95 -5.86 1.52 8.64
CA GLU A 95 -4.68 1.81 7.82
C GLU A 95 -5.03 2.61 6.55
N LEU A 96 -6.15 2.27 5.88
CA LEU A 96 -6.62 3.00 4.71
C LEU A 96 -7.04 4.42 5.05
N GLN A 97 -7.77 4.64 6.15
CA GLN A 97 -8.17 5.96 6.59
C GLN A 97 -6.97 6.86 6.91
N ASP A 98 -5.93 6.32 7.54
CA ASP A 98 -4.71 7.07 7.83
C ASP A 98 -3.94 7.43 6.54
N ARG A 99 -3.90 6.51 5.58
CA ARG A 99 -3.30 6.79 4.26
C ARG A 99 -4.10 7.85 3.49
N GLU A 100 -5.42 7.80 3.53
CA GLU A 100 -6.28 8.82 2.89
C GLU A 100 -6.05 10.21 3.48
N LYS A 101 -5.90 10.32 4.82
CA LYS A 101 -5.55 11.60 5.46
C LYS A 101 -4.19 12.11 4.98
N THR A 102 -3.19 11.24 4.97
CA THR A 102 -1.83 11.60 4.50
C THR A 102 -1.87 12.07 3.04
N ILE A 103 -2.60 11.38 2.17
CA ILE A 103 -2.77 11.78 0.76
C ILE A 103 -3.43 13.15 0.66
N ALA A 104 -4.49 13.41 1.44
CA ALA A 104 -5.18 14.70 1.42
C ALA A 104 -4.26 15.85 1.91
N GLU A 105 -3.43 15.62 2.91
CA GLU A 105 -2.46 16.59 3.41
C GLU A 105 -1.35 16.87 2.39
N LEU A 106 -0.81 15.81 1.75
CA LEU A 106 0.18 15.94 0.69
C LEU A 106 -0.39 16.71 -0.51
N GLN A 107 -1.62 16.41 -0.92
CA GLN A 107 -2.30 17.13 -2.00
C GLN A 107 -2.44 18.62 -1.67
N LYS A 108 -2.87 18.95 -0.45
CA LYS A 108 -2.97 20.34 0.03
C LYS A 108 -1.62 21.07 -0.02
N MET A 109 -0.54 20.40 0.37
CA MET A 109 0.80 20.99 0.31
C MET A 109 1.27 21.21 -1.12
N ILE A 110 1.01 20.26 -2.03
CA ILE A 110 1.32 20.40 -3.45
C ILE A 110 0.58 21.61 -4.04
N ASP A 111 -0.70 21.77 -3.72
CA ASP A 111 -1.50 22.90 -4.23
C ASP A 111 -1.03 24.24 -3.65
N GLN A 112 -0.65 24.27 -2.38
CA GLN A 112 -0.01 25.46 -1.78
C GLN A 112 1.31 25.79 -2.47
N GLN A 113 2.10 24.78 -2.79
CA GLN A 113 3.39 24.95 -3.47
C GLN A 113 3.20 25.49 -4.90
N LYS A 114 2.26 24.92 -5.66
CA LYS A 114 1.89 25.43 -6.98
C LYS A 114 1.44 26.89 -6.93
N LYS A 115 0.65 27.24 -5.90
CA LYS A 115 0.21 28.62 -5.70
C LYS A 115 1.40 29.55 -5.43
N LYS A 116 2.33 29.15 -4.53
CA LYS A 116 3.54 29.94 -4.25
C LYS A 116 4.37 30.19 -5.50
N VAL A 117 4.55 29.17 -6.36
CA VAL A 117 5.28 29.32 -7.64
C VAL A 117 4.58 30.30 -8.56
N LYS A 118 3.26 30.23 -8.67
CA LYS A 118 2.47 31.15 -9.49
C LYS A 118 2.54 32.58 -8.98
N ASP A 119 2.43 32.79 -7.66
CA ASP A 119 2.54 34.09 -7.02
C ASP A 119 3.95 34.68 -7.20
N LEU A 120 4.99 33.84 -7.08
CA LEU A 120 6.38 34.22 -7.33
C LEU A 120 6.57 34.62 -8.81
N LEU A 121 6.05 33.82 -9.76
CA LEU A 121 6.12 34.11 -11.18
C LEU A 121 5.49 35.50 -11.49
N SER A 122 4.31 35.78 -10.93
CA SER A 122 3.65 37.08 -11.11
C SER A 122 4.49 38.22 -10.52
N SER A 123 4.95 38.06 -9.29
CA SER A 123 5.78 39.07 -8.60
C SER A 123 7.07 39.41 -9.39
N VAL A 124 7.71 38.37 -9.95
CA VAL A 124 8.93 38.53 -10.76
C VAL A 124 8.61 39.25 -12.08
N LYS A 125 7.54 38.82 -12.75
CA LYS A 125 7.11 39.47 -13.99
C LYS A 125 6.79 40.96 -13.77
N ASP A 126 6.06 41.28 -12.71
CA ASP A 126 5.67 42.67 -12.38
C ASP A 126 6.90 43.51 -12.03
N ALA A 127 7.85 42.95 -11.27
CA ALA A 127 9.08 43.68 -10.91
C ALA A 127 9.98 43.98 -12.13
N LEU A 128 9.97 43.07 -13.11
CA LEU A 128 10.82 43.18 -14.31
C LEU A 128 10.11 43.77 -15.51
N LEU A 129 8.94 44.34 -15.32
CA LEU A 129 8.26 45.14 -16.36
C LEU A 129 9.15 46.27 -16.87
N GLY A 130 9.18 46.46 -18.20
CA GLY A 130 9.95 47.52 -18.86
C GLY A 130 11.30 47.07 -19.44
N PHE A 131 11.72 45.79 -19.22
CA PHE A 131 12.83 45.22 -19.99
C PHE A 131 12.33 44.58 -21.30
N SER A 132 13.15 44.66 -22.36
CA SER A 132 12.83 44.03 -23.63
C SER A 132 12.77 42.48 -23.49
N SER A 133 11.83 41.85 -24.22
CA SER A 133 11.72 40.39 -24.28
C SER A 133 12.94 39.70 -24.88
N ASP A 134 13.74 40.41 -25.68
CA ASP A 134 15.00 39.91 -26.24
C ASP A 134 16.14 39.92 -25.21
N GLU A 135 16.03 40.74 -24.18
CA GLU A 135 17.02 40.90 -23.13
C GLU A 135 16.72 40.09 -21.87
N LEU A 136 15.41 39.93 -21.56
CA LEU A 136 14.97 39.28 -20.35
C LEU A 136 13.68 38.50 -20.58
N THR A 137 13.67 37.24 -20.20
CA THR A 137 12.47 36.38 -20.21
C THR A 137 12.20 35.76 -18.87
N VAL A 138 10.91 35.65 -18.49
CA VAL A 138 10.46 35.02 -17.26
C VAL A 138 9.51 33.87 -17.59
N ARG A 139 9.84 32.67 -17.18
CA ARG A 139 9.03 31.48 -17.42
C ARG A 139 8.91 30.59 -16.18
N GLU A 140 7.86 29.80 -16.11
CA GLU A 140 7.72 28.70 -15.17
C GLU A 140 8.04 27.39 -15.90
N GLN A 141 8.82 26.53 -15.25
CA GLN A 141 9.11 25.20 -15.73
C GLN A 141 9.42 24.29 -14.55
N ASP A 142 8.81 23.10 -14.51
CA ASP A 142 9.05 22.06 -13.47
C ASP A 142 8.92 22.59 -12.04
N GLY A 143 7.91 23.44 -11.78
CA GLY A 143 7.66 24.01 -10.47
C GLY A 143 8.72 25.02 -9.99
N LYS A 144 9.50 25.58 -10.90
CA LYS A 144 10.52 26.61 -10.65
C LYS A 144 10.26 27.81 -11.54
N VAL A 145 10.68 28.99 -11.09
CA VAL A 145 10.64 30.23 -11.89
C VAL A 145 12.03 30.51 -12.43
N TYR A 146 12.13 30.67 -13.73
CA TYR A 146 13.35 30.97 -14.47
C TYR A 146 13.30 32.40 -14.97
N VAL A 147 14.34 33.18 -14.67
CA VAL A 147 14.59 34.49 -15.25
C VAL A 147 15.86 34.37 -16.09
N ALA A 148 15.72 34.34 -17.39
CA ALA A 148 16.86 34.36 -18.31
C ALA A 148 17.18 35.78 -18.71
N MET A 149 18.41 36.22 -18.45
CA MET A 149 18.93 37.54 -18.84
C MET A 149 20.03 37.37 -19.86
N SER A 150 19.96 38.10 -20.96
CA SER A 150 20.99 38.05 -22.00
C SER A 150 22.35 38.57 -21.45
N ASP A 151 23.41 38.07 -22.04
CA ASP A 151 24.78 38.54 -21.72
C ASP A 151 24.91 40.06 -21.96
N LYS A 152 24.31 40.59 -23.04
CA LYS A 152 24.32 42.00 -23.37
C LYS A 152 23.62 42.87 -22.31
N LEU A 153 22.56 42.37 -21.68
CA LEU A 153 21.86 43.09 -20.61
C LEU A 153 22.74 43.16 -19.35
N LEU A 154 23.44 42.03 -19.00
CA LEU A 154 24.14 41.93 -17.74
C LEU A 154 25.57 42.43 -17.77
N PHE A 155 26.35 42.13 -18.83
CA PHE A 155 27.78 42.29 -18.83
C PHE A 155 28.29 43.20 -19.94
N GLU A 156 29.47 43.79 -19.70
CA GLU A 156 30.27 44.35 -20.76
C GLU A 156 30.83 43.25 -21.64
N SER A 157 30.98 43.55 -22.97
CA SER A 157 31.46 42.57 -23.94
C SER A 157 32.78 41.91 -23.52
N GLY A 158 32.80 40.56 -23.48
CA GLY A 158 34.00 39.77 -23.13
C GLY A 158 34.40 39.85 -21.66
N LYS A 159 33.61 40.48 -20.80
CA LYS A 159 33.93 40.63 -19.36
C LYS A 159 32.88 39.90 -18.47
N ALA A 160 33.21 39.78 -17.17
CA ALA A 160 32.29 39.36 -16.14
C ALA A 160 31.89 40.51 -15.21
N ILE A 161 32.10 41.75 -15.64
CA ILE A 161 31.73 42.97 -14.90
C ILE A 161 30.28 43.31 -15.30
N VAL A 162 29.40 43.35 -14.32
CA VAL A 162 27.98 43.69 -14.52
C VAL A 162 27.86 45.17 -14.82
N ASN A 163 27.22 45.50 -15.94
CA ASN A 163 26.98 46.87 -16.37
C ASN A 163 25.82 47.54 -15.58
N GLN A 164 25.55 48.84 -15.82
CA GLN A 164 24.55 49.59 -15.09
C GLN A 164 23.14 49.03 -15.30
N GLN A 165 22.76 48.70 -16.53
CA GLN A 165 21.45 48.13 -16.86
C GLN A 165 21.22 46.77 -16.19
N GLY A 166 22.25 45.93 -16.15
CA GLY A 166 22.23 44.65 -15.42
C GLY A 166 22.06 44.87 -13.92
N ARG A 167 22.76 45.86 -13.32
CA ARG A 167 22.55 46.18 -11.90
C ARG A 167 21.11 46.59 -11.58
N GLU A 168 20.50 47.40 -12.43
CA GLU A 168 19.10 47.83 -12.27
C GLU A 168 18.14 46.64 -12.33
N ALA A 169 18.30 45.73 -13.31
CA ALA A 169 17.51 44.52 -13.40
C ALA A 169 17.67 43.63 -12.17
N LEU A 170 18.92 43.42 -11.73
CA LEU A 170 19.25 42.63 -10.50
C LEU A 170 18.69 43.29 -9.23
N GLY A 171 18.69 44.65 -9.16
CA GLY A 171 18.11 45.38 -8.04
C GLY A 171 16.61 45.19 -7.90
N LYS A 172 15.87 45.25 -9.04
CA LYS A 172 14.43 44.95 -9.05
C LYS A 172 14.14 43.49 -8.66
N LEU A 173 14.93 42.52 -9.15
CA LEU A 173 14.80 41.12 -8.79
C LEU A 173 15.10 40.90 -7.31
N ALA A 174 16.13 41.56 -6.79
CA ALA A 174 16.52 41.44 -5.38
C ALA A 174 15.39 41.86 -4.41
N GLN A 175 14.58 42.86 -4.78
CA GLN A 175 13.39 43.25 -4.00
C GLN A 175 12.38 42.11 -3.86
N VAL A 176 12.24 41.28 -4.89
CA VAL A 176 11.37 40.07 -4.85
C VAL A 176 12.03 38.98 -4.02
N LEU A 177 13.33 38.71 -4.23
CA LEU A 177 14.07 37.68 -3.52
C LEU A 177 14.10 37.92 -2.01
N ASN A 178 14.28 39.19 -1.59
CA ASN A 178 14.30 39.56 -0.17
C ASN A 178 12.95 39.37 0.55
N LYS A 179 11.84 39.32 -0.20
CA LYS A 179 10.51 39.01 0.35
C LYS A 179 10.23 37.51 0.41
N GLN A 180 11.04 36.69 -0.25
CA GLN A 180 10.84 35.24 -0.37
C GLN A 180 11.98 34.51 0.35
N THR A 181 11.72 34.03 1.55
CA THR A 181 12.73 33.34 2.38
C THR A 181 12.72 31.82 2.18
N ASP A 182 11.63 31.27 1.62
CA ASP A 182 11.39 29.83 1.47
C ASP A 182 11.77 29.32 0.07
N ILE A 183 12.75 29.95 -0.57
CA ILE A 183 13.22 29.55 -1.91
C ILE A 183 14.73 29.39 -1.92
N ASP A 184 15.21 28.48 -2.76
CA ASP A 184 16.62 28.40 -3.15
C ASP A 184 16.80 29.05 -4.51
N VAL A 185 17.87 29.81 -4.67
CA VAL A 185 18.18 30.59 -5.86
C VAL A 185 19.49 30.09 -6.48
N TYR A 186 19.41 29.63 -7.71
CA TYR A 186 20.59 29.21 -8.49
C TYR A 186 20.86 30.22 -9.58
N ILE A 187 22.08 30.72 -9.66
CA ILE A 187 22.51 31.60 -10.73
C ILE A 187 23.34 30.78 -11.71
N GLU A 188 22.74 30.37 -12.83
CA GLU A 188 23.42 29.56 -13.86
C GLU A 188 23.96 30.46 -14.99
N GLY A 189 25.29 30.48 -15.14
CA GLY A 189 25.95 31.12 -16.29
C GLY A 189 26.05 30.15 -17.47
N HIS A 190 25.74 30.62 -18.67
CA HIS A 190 25.82 29.91 -19.95
C HIS A 190 26.61 30.69 -20.98
N THR A 191 27.37 29.99 -21.82
CA THR A 191 28.07 30.56 -22.96
C THR A 191 27.56 29.99 -24.29
N ASP A 192 28.01 30.56 -25.39
CA ASP A 192 27.95 29.88 -26.67
C ASP A 192 29.15 28.91 -26.80
N ASN A 193 29.28 28.27 -27.95
CA ASN A 193 30.39 27.33 -28.27
C ASN A 193 31.66 27.97 -28.79
N VAL A 194 31.77 29.31 -28.80
CA VAL A 194 33.01 29.96 -29.19
C VAL A 194 34.01 29.85 -28.03
N PRO A 195 35.16 29.23 -28.25
CA PRO A 195 36.16 29.07 -27.20
C PRO A 195 36.66 30.42 -26.71
N ILE A 196 36.77 30.59 -25.39
CA ILE A 196 37.43 31.73 -24.78
C ILE A 196 38.71 31.27 -24.09
N LYS A 197 39.76 32.06 -24.27
CA LYS A 197 41.00 31.91 -23.50
C LYS A 197 41.64 33.27 -23.27
N THR A 198 41.73 33.66 -22.03
CA THR A 198 42.33 34.93 -21.61
C THR A 198 43.24 34.72 -20.40
N ALA A 199 43.81 35.78 -19.86
CA ALA A 199 44.58 35.70 -18.61
C ALA A 199 43.65 35.36 -17.38
N VAL A 200 42.35 35.56 -17.50
CA VAL A 200 41.37 35.39 -16.40
C VAL A 200 40.55 34.11 -16.57
N PHE A 201 40.25 33.73 -17.81
CA PHE A 201 39.42 32.59 -18.16
C PHE A 201 40.20 31.56 -18.95
N GLN A 202 40.25 30.32 -18.49
CA GLN A 202 40.89 29.23 -19.22
C GLN A 202 39.99 28.71 -20.36
N ASP A 203 38.68 28.68 -20.07
CA ASP A 203 37.66 28.14 -20.99
C ASP A 203 36.26 28.72 -20.69
N ASN A 204 35.25 28.18 -21.38
CA ASN A 204 33.84 28.51 -21.18
C ASN A 204 33.28 28.12 -19.81
N TRP A 205 33.87 27.13 -19.12
CA TRP A 205 33.51 26.81 -17.72
C TRP A 205 33.87 27.96 -16.81
N ASP A 206 35.11 28.42 -16.83
CA ASP A 206 35.56 29.55 -16.02
C ASP A 206 34.72 30.80 -16.25
N LEU A 207 34.48 31.16 -17.51
CA LEU A 207 33.70 32.34 -17.86
C LEU A 207 32.27 32.23 -17.26
N SER A 208 31.62 31.09 -17.42
CA SER A 208 30.25 30.89 -16.97
C SER A 208 30.13 30.95 -15.44
N VAL A 209 31.06 30.31 -14.70
CA VAL A 209 31.08 30.36 -13.21
C VAL A 209 31.39 31.74 -12.69
N ILE A 210 32.39 32.42 -13.25
CA ILE A 210 32.81 33.75 -12.77
C ILE A 210 31.71 34.78 -13.02
N ARG A 211 30.98 34.70 -14.14
CA ARG A 211 29.80 35.52 -14.43
C ARG A 211 28.69 35.27 -13.41
N ALA A 212 28.36 34.02 -13.15
CA ALA A 212 27.37 33.66 -12.13
C ALA A 212 27.78 34.19 -10.75
N THR A 213 29.05 34.05 -10.38
CA THR A 213 29.58 34.56 -9.09
C THR A 213 29.51 36.09 -9.01
N SER A 214 29.75 36.81 -10.11
CA SER A 214 29.63 38.26 -10.16
C SER A 214 28.19 38.72 -9.90
N VAL A 215 27.19 38.03 -10.45
CA VAL A 215 25.78 38.27 -10.18
C VAL A 215 25.46 37.98 -8.70
N VAL A 216 25.91 36.85 -8.14
CA VAL A 216 25.71 36.51 -6.72
C VAL A 216 26.28 37.59 -5.80
N ARG A 217 27.50 38.06 -6.09
CA ARG A 217 28.11 39.14 -5.28
C ARG A 217 27.27 40.44 -5.29
N ILE A 218 26.74 40.82 -6.43
CA ILE A 218 25.87 42.00 -6.51
C ILE A 218 24.58 41.79 -5.74
N LEU A 219 23.92 40.66 -5.90
CA LEU A 219 22.67 40.35 -5.18
C LEU A 219 22.90 40.33 -3.66
N THR A 220 23.98 39.73 -3.20
CA THR A 220 24.25 39.58 -1.76
C THR A 220 24.87 40.85 -1.14
N GLN A 221 25.92 41.41 -1.76
CA GLN A 221 26.70 42.51 -1.16
C GLN A 221 26.06 43.88 -1.38
N THR A 222 25.41 44.10 -2.57
CA THR A 222 24.80 45.38 -2.90
C THR A 222 23.34 45.45 -2.52
N TYR A 223 22.59 44.37 -2.75
CA TYR A 223 21.14 44.35 -2.56
C TYR A 223 20.67 43.53 -1.35
N GLY A 224 21.57 42.93 -0.58
CA GLY A 224 21.27 42.27 0.70
C GLY A 224 20.49 40.97 0.59
N VAL A 225 20.56 40.28 -0.54
CA VAL A 225 19.95 38.93 -0.66
C VAL A 225 20.70 37.95 0.24
N ASN A 226 19.95 37.14 0.98
CA ASN A 226 20.54 36.21 1.96
C ASN A 226 21.50 35.21 1.26
N PRO A 227 22.79 35.19 1.62
CA PRO A 227 23.76 34.30 0.99
C PRO A 227 23.46 32.79 1.21
N LEU A 228 22.67 32.42 2.23
CA LEU A 228 22.27 31.03 2.48
C LEU A 228 21.25 30.49 1.48
N GLN A 229 20.58 31.37 0.74
CA GLN A 229 19.57 30.94 -0.23
C GLN A 229 20.06 31.01 -1.69
N ILE A 230 21.29 31.51 -1.96
CA ILE A 230 21.76 31.75 -3.30
C ILE A 230 23.12 31.09 -3.57
N GLN A 231 23.27 30.49 -4.75
CA GLN A 231 24.51 29.84 -5.14
C GLN A 231 24.80 30.00 -6.64
N PRO A 232 26.08 30.24 -7.02
CA PRO A 232 26.50 30.33 -8.42
C PRO A 232 26.70 28.94 -9.01
N CYS A 233 26.34 28.76 -10.28
CA CYS A 233 26.56 27.57 -11.09
C CYS A 233 27.10 27.96 -12.47
N GLY A 234 28.06 27.21 -13.02
CA GLY A 234 28.48 27.36 -14.41
C GLY A 234 28.01 26.18 -15.23
N ARG A 235 27.58 26.42 -16.45
CA ARG A 235 27.19 25.39 -17.43
C ARG A 235 28.04 25.38 -18.69
N GLY A 236 28.91 26.38 -18.84
CA GLY A 236 29.68 26.53 -20.08
C GLY A 236 28.76 26.59 -21.30
N GLU A 237 29.17 25.90 -22.37
CA GLU A 237 28.45 25.78 -23.64
C GLU A 237 27.48 24.60 -23.71
N TYR A 238 27.41 23.75 -22.66
CA TYR A 238 26.84 22.39 -22.71
C TYR A 238 25.33 22.35 -22.49
N LYS A 239 24.67 23.51 -22.32
CA LYS A 239 23.20 23.60 -22.21
C LYS A 239 22.66 24.71 -23.14
N PRO A 240 22.83 24.56 -24.46
CA PRO A 240 22.35 25.55 -25.40
C PRO A 240 20.81 25.55 -25.45
N VAL A 241 20.23 26.75 -25.65
CA VAL A 241 18.79 26.93 -25.89
C VAL A 241 18.47 27.17 -27.35
N ASP A 242 19.51 27.40 -28.16
CA ASP A 242 19.40 27.57 -29.60
C ASP A 242 20.65 27.06 -30.34
N VAL A 243 20.58 27.03 -31.68
CA VAL A 243 21.69 26.57 -32.51
C VAL A 243 22.90 27.52 -32.44
N ASN A 244 24.09 26.98 -32.28
CA ASN A 244 25.33 27.79 -32.24
C ASN A 244 25.84 28.20 -33.63
N THR A 245 25.17 27.77 -34.70
CA THR A 245 25.60 28.08 -36.10
C THR A 245 25.27 29.51 -36.53
N SER A 246 24.21 30.13 -35.95
CA SER A 246 23.83 31.51 -36.21
C SER A 246 24.34 32.47 -35.13
N SER A 247 24.55 33.74 -35.47
CA SER A 247 24.93 34.79 -34.53
C SER A 247 23.84 35.02 -33.48
N GLU A 248 22.56 34.96 -33.90
CA GLU A 248 21.37 35.13 -33.09
C GLU A 248 21.21 33.96 -32.10
N GLY A 249 21.44 32.71 -32.56
CA GLY A 249 21.41 31.54 -31.69
C GLY A 249 22.51 31.58 -30.62
N ARG A 250 23.73 31.92 -30.99
CA ARG A 250 24.83 32.16 -30.04
C ARG A 250 24.49 33.26 -29.04
N ALA A 251 23.89 34.36 -29.47
CA ALA A 251 23.48 35.43 -28.57
C ALA A 251 22.44 34.96 -27.54
N ARG A 252 21.49 34.09 -27.91
CA ARG A 252 20.52 33.49 -26.99
C ARG A 252 21.18 32.48 -26.04
N ASN A 253 22.24 31.75 -26.48
CA ASN A 253 22.98 30.82 -25.65
C ASN A 253 23.82 31.58 -24.60
N ARG A 254 24.40 32.72 -24.89
CA ARG A 254 25.09 33.58 -23.92
C ARG A 254 24.08 34.26 -23.01
N ARG A 255 23.75 33.65 -21.91
CA ARG A 255 22.77 34.10 -20.94
C ARG A 255 23.16 33.74 -19.50
N THR A 256 22.53 34.41 -18.56
CA THR A 256 22.51 33.97 -17.16
C THR A 256 21.06 33.64 -16.80
N GLU A 257 20.82 32.45 -16.30
CA GLU A 257 19.51 32.03 -15.77
C GLU A 257 19.51 32.14 -14.25
N ILE A 258 18.54 32.88 -13.70
CA ILE A 258 18.27 32.95 -12.26
C ILE A 258 17.08 32.03 -12.01
N ILE A 259 17.34 30.93 -11.30
CA ILE A 259 16.38 29.85 -11.08
C ILE A 259 15.94 29.91 -9.61
N MET A 260 14.66 30.18 -9.39
CA MET A 260 14.06 30.23 -8.07
C MET A 260 13.27 28.95 -7.84
N ALA A 261 13.72 28.13 -6.91
CA ALA A 261 13.14 26.83 -6.57
C ALA A 261 12.56 26.90 -5.16
N PRO A 262 11.26 26.66 -4.97
CA PRO A 262 10.69 26.57 -3.64
C PRO A 262 11.30 25.41 -2.84
N ARG A 263 11.53 25.60 -1.54
CA ARG A 263 12.01 24.54 -0.67
C ARG A 263 10.92 23.52 -0.40
N LEU A 264 11.29 22.25 -0.50
CA LEU A 264 10.39 21.10 -0.34
C LEU A 264 10.64 20.34 0.98
N ASP A 265 11.40 20.91 1.92
CA ASP A 265 11.83 20.25 3.16
C ASP A 265 10.65 19.69 3.97
N LYS A 266 9.54 20.44 4.05
CA LYS A 266 8.33 20.00 4.75
C LYS A 266 7.65 18.83 4.07
N LEU A 267 7.66 18.79 2.73
CA LEU A 267 7.09 17.69 1.96
C LEU A 267 7.89 16.41 2.16
N PHE A 268 9.23 16.51 2.07
CA PHE A 268 10.11 15.36 2.29
C PHE A 268 10.01 14.82 3.72
N LYS A 269 9.94 15.70 4.72
CA LYS A 269 9.77 15.29 6.12
C LYS A 269 8.48 14.49 6.33
N MET A 270 7.34 14.93 5.78
CA MET A 270 6.11 14.17 5.87
C MET A 270 6.16 12.82 5.14
N LEU A 271 6.84 12.75 4.00
CA LEU A 271 7.02 11.49 3.27
C LEU A 271 7.90 10.49 4.05
N GLU A 272 8.84 10.97 4.85
CA GLU A 272 9.66 10.14 5.73
C GLU A 272 8.87 9.64 6.94
N GLU A 273 8.03 10.48 7.55
CA GLU A 273 7.18 10.15 8.69
C GLU A 273 6.00 9.23 8.32
N SER A 274 5.66 9.12 7.04
CA SER A 274 4.56 8.29 6.52
C SER A 274 4.97 6.87 6.12
N LYS A 275 6.24 6.51 6.22
CA LYS A 275 6.77 5.16 5.95
C LYS A 275 6.68 4.28 7.19
#